data_aa01eba6a63d3ce806e598370f7c599f
#
_entry.id   aa01eba6a63d3ce806e598370f7c599f
#
_cell.length_a   1.000
_cell.length_b   1.000
_cell.length_c   1.000
_cell.angle_alpha   90.00
_cell.angle_beta   90.00
_cell.angle_gamma   90.00
#
_symmetry.space_group_name_H-M   'P 1'
#
loop_
_entity.id
_entity.type
_entity.pdbx_description
1 polymer ?
#
loop_
_entity_poly.entity_id
_entity_poly.type
_entity_poly.pdbx_seq_one_letter_code
_entity_poly.pdbx_strand_id
1 'polypeptide(L)'
;MKTGMKCLILLCIGAALCYGIYSFDQVNRENDRLKVTTFSDRKSQTINGTEYTVLKNMICDYSKIKEQYPVIEPMLDVDGDVAKGKPGRLKVLLVKMRIKNSSEHTQYLNLADIVIKSPAYSNALSTEMFCEINHIESCMLAIAPGVEVPVTLPYELYEISFSDAHFRDLQKLPFS
;
A
#
# COMPACT_ATOMS: atom_id res chain seq x y z
N MET A 1 47.37 -19.88 27.05
CA MET A 1 47.13 -18.91 25.95
C MET A 1 47.74 -17.59 26.36
N LYS A 2 48.73 -17.07 25.61
CA LYS A 2 49.52 -15.89 25.98
C LYS A 2 48.60 -14.65 26.02
N THR A 3 48.79 -13.79 27.00
CA THR A 3 47.98 -12.58 27.24
C THR A 3 47.74 -11.74 25.98
N GLY A 4 48.76 -11.60 25.11
CA GLY A 4 48.70 -10.86 23.85
C GLY A 4 47.67 -11.43 22.85
N MET A 5 47.45 -12.75 22.82
CA MET A 5 46.47 -13.38 21.94
C MET A 5 45.01 -13.09 22.39
N LYS A 6 44.79 -13.00 23.69
CA LYS A 6 43.48 -12.61 24.27
C LYS A 6 43.14 -11.17 23.93
N CYS A 7 44.11 -10.25 24.02
CA CYS A 7 43.93 -8.85 23.65
C CYS A 7 43.64 -8.70 22.15
N LEU A 8 44.31 -9.45 21.28
CA LEU A 8 44.05 -9.42 19.84
C LEU A 8 42.63 -9.87 19.49
N ILE A 9 42.18 -10.97 20.12
CA ILE A 9 40.82 -11.51 19.92
C ILE A 9 39.75 -10.47 20.35
N LEU A 10 39.94 -9.84 21.51
CA LEU A 10 39.04 -8.81 22.00
C LEU A 10 38.98 -7.58 21.06
N LEU A 11 40.11 -7.17 20.49
CA LEU A 11 40.19 -6.11 19.53
C LEU A 11 39.44 -6.44 18.22
N CYS A 12 39.61 -7.67 17.73
CA CYS A 12 38.89 -8.13 16.54
C CYS A 12 37.37 -8.20 16.77
N ILE A 13 36.92 -8.67 17.92
CA ILE A 13 35.49 -8.71 18.28
C ILE A 13 34.94 -7.29 18.38
N GLY A 14 35.69 -6.37 19.03
CA GLY A 14 35.28 -4.96 19.12
C GLY A 14 35.15 -4.30 17.76
N ALA A 15 36.12 -4.50 16.86
CA ALA A 15 36.06 -3.98 15.49
C ALA A 15 34.88 -4.55 14.68
N ALA A 16 34.61 -5.86 14.80
CA ALA A 16 33.47 -6.50 14.14
C ALA A 16 32.12 -5.97 14.63
N LEU A 17 32.00 -5.72 15.94
CA LEU A 17 30.78 -5.12 16.52
C LEU A 17 30.59 -3.69 16.07
N CYS A 18 31.66 -2.87 16.06
CA CYS A 18 31.60 -1.49 15.58
C CYS A 18 31.21 -1.42 14.09
N TYR A 19 31.78 -2.31 13.27
CA TYR A 19 31.40 -2.42 11.86
C TYR A 19 29.95 -2.85 11.66
N GLY A 20 29.49 -3.84 12.46
CA GLY A 20 28.09 -4.27 12.42
C GLY A 20 27.11 -3.15 12.77
N ILE A 21 27.41 -2.39 13.84
CA ILE A 21 26.59 -1.24 14.25
C ILE A 21 26.58 -0.16 13.16
N TYR A 22 27.76 0.16 12.60
CA TYR A 22 27.88 1.15 11.52
C TYR A 22 27.08 0.75 10.28
N SER A 23 27.20 -0.51 9.83
CA SER A 23 26.48 -1.03 8.68
C SER A 23 24.96 -1.01 8.90
N PHE A 24 24.52 -1.37 10.12
CA PHE A 24 23.10 -1.35 10.49
C PHE A 24 22.54 0.10 10.49
N ASP A 25 23.30 1.05 11.04
CA ASP A 25 22.92 2.47 11.04
C ASP A 25 22.87 3.04 9.62
N GLN A 26 23.82 2.65 8.74
CA GLN A 26 23.82 3.09 7.34
C GLN A 26 22.60 2.56 6.58
N VAL A 27 22.25 1.27 6.73
CA VAL A 27 21.06 0.68 6.12
C VAL A 27 19.78 1.33 6.63
N ASN A 28 19.70 1.62 7.93
CA ASN A 28 18.54 2.30 8.50
C ASN A 28 18.43 3.76 8.00
N ARG A 29 19.53 4.47 7.87
CA ARG A 29 19.52 5.84 7.30
C ARG A 29 19.12 5.86 5.83
N GLU A 30 19.43 4.83 5.07
CA GLU A 30 18.95 4.70 3.69
C GLU A 30 17.46 4.41 3.65
N ASN A 31 16.93 3.60 4.55
CA ASN A 31 15.50 3.33 4.71
C ASN A 31 14.71 4.55 5.23
N ASP A 32 15.29 5.37 6.11
CA ASP A 32 14.68 6.64 6.56
C ASP A 32 14.50 7.67 5.42
N ARG A 33 15.12 7.44 4.25
CA ARG A 33 14.92 8.25 3.05
C ARG A 33 13.65 7.92 2.27
N LEU A 34 13.00 6.80 2.58
CA LEU A 34 11.67 6.51 2.04
C LEU A 34 10.68 7.49 2.67
N LYS A 35 10.45 8.61 1.98
CA LYS A 35 9.41 9.56 2.39
C LYS A 35 8.06 8.91 2.21
N VAL A 36 7.52 8.35 3.29
CA VAL A 36 6.13 7.92 3.32
C VAL A 36 5.26 9.17 3.43
N THR A 37 4.45 9.40 2.42
CA THR A 37 3.45 10.47 2.42
C THR A 37 2.09 9.87 2.71
N THR A 38 1.42 10.37 3.75
CA THR A 38 0.09 9.92 4.13
C THR A 38 -0.97 10.82 3.51
N PHE A 39 -1.89 10.25 2.77
CA PHE A 39 -3.04 10.95 2.22
C PHE A 39 -4.18 10.98 3.23
N SER A 40 -4.84 12.12 3.37
CA SER A 40 -6.04 12.26 4.19
C SER A 40 -7.21 12.76 3.34
N ASP A 41 -8.42 12.43 3.77
CA ASP A 41 -9.64 12.83 3.06
C ASP A 41 -9.67 14.32 2.72
N ARG A 42 -10.00 14.62 1.47
CA ARG A 42 -10.27 15.95 0.92
C ARG A 42 -9.09 16.94 0.98
N LYS A 43 -7.89 16.49 1.27
CA LYS A 43 -6.68 17.31 1.21
C LYS A 43 -5.84 16.91 0.01
N SER A 44 -5.51 17.90 -0.83
CA SER A 44 -4.54 17.69 -1.89
C SER A 44 -3.12 17.68 -1.31
N GLN A 45 -2.31 16.78 -1.82
CA GLN A 45 -0.87 16.74 -1.54
C GLN A 45 -0.09 16.66 -2.84
N THR A 46 0.98 17.41 -2.93
CA THR A 46 1.85 17.41 -4.12
C THR A 46 3.14 16.67 -3.82
N ILE A 47 3.43 15.66 -4.62
CA ILE A 47 4.64 14.84 -4.55
C ILE A 47 5.29 14.85 -5.92
N ASN A 48 6.53 15.32 -6.03
CA ASN A 48 7.30 15.35 -7.27
C ASN A 48 6.53 15.97 -8.48
N GLY A 49 5.76 17.03 -8.23
CA GLY A 49 4.98 17.71 -9.28
C GLY A 49 3.65 17.04 -9.62
N THR A 50 3.27 15.98 -8.92
CA THR A 50 1.96 15.35 -9.06
C THR A 50 1.10 15.65 -7.84
N GLU A 51 -0.09 16.17 -8.06
CA GLU A 51 -1.09 16.46 -7.03
C GLU A 51 -2.05 15.28 -6.88
N TYR A 52 -2.19 14.79 -5.65
CA TYR A 52 -3.09 13.71 -5.27
C TYR A 52 -4.18 14.25 -4.36
N THR A 53 -5.43 13.95 -4.68
CA THR A 53 -6.60 14.35 -3.88
C THR A 53 -7.51 13.16 -3.66
N VAL A 54 -7.68 12.73 -2.41
CA VAL A 54 -8.70 11.74 -2.05
C VAL A 54 -10.06 12.41 -2.08
N LEU A 55 -10.95 11.93 -2.93
CA LEU A 55 -12.29 12.49 -3.12
C LEU A 55 -13.31 11.81 -2.21
N LYS A 56 -13.22 10.48 -2.10
CA LYS A 56 -14.16 9.65 -1.33
C LYS A 56 -13.56 8.29 -1.08
N ASN A 57 -13.88 7.71 0.06
CA ASN A 57 -13.67 6.29 0.35
C ASN A 57 -15.03 5.60 0.61
N MET A 58 -15.08 4.30 0.32
CA MET A 58 -16.28 3.48 0.52
C MET A 58 -15.87 2.03 0.73
N ILE A 59 -16.40 1.40 1.76
CA ILE A 59 -16.24 -0.03 1.99
C ILE A 59 -17.53 -0.74 1.55
N CYS A 60 -17.39 -1.76 0.74
CA CYS A 60 -18.50 -2.60 0.28
C CYS A 60 -18.13 -4.09 0.38
N ASP A 61 -19.17 -4.93 0.37
CA ASP A 61 -18.97 -6.38 0.30
C ASP A 61 -18.41 -6.76 -1.08
N TYR A 62 -17.50 -7.72 -1.12
CA TYR A 62 -16.92 -8.21 -2.38
C TYR A 62 -17.99 -8.72 -3.36
N SER A 63 -19.06 -9.32 -2.86
CA SER A 63 -20.18 -9.80 -3.70
C SER A 63 -20.76 -8.71 -4.61
N LYS A 64 -20.82 -7.46 -4.14
CA LYS A 64 -21.28 -6.33 -4.95
C LYS A 64 -20.28 -5.95 -6.06
N ILE A 65 -19.00 -6.11 -5.79
CA ILE A 65 -17.96 -5.92 -6.80
C ILE A 65 -18.07 -7.01 -7.86
N LYS A 66 -18.17 -8.27 -7.43
CA LYS A 66 -18.29 -9.43 -8.32
C LYS A 66 -19.56 -9.38 -9.19
N GLU A 67 -20.67 -8.87 -8.65
CA GLU A 67 -21.91 -8.65 -9.42
C GLU A 67 -21.71 -7.63 -10.55
N GLN A 68 -20.97 -6.55 -10.29
CA GLN A 68 -20.70 -5.50 -11.27
C GLN A 68 -19.56 -5.86 -12.24
N TYR A 69 -18.58 -6.60 -11.77
CA TYR A 69 -17.37 -7.01 -12.50
C TYR A 69 -17.15 -8.52 -12.37
N PRO A 70 -17.89 -9.34 -13.12
CA PRO A 70 -17.90 -10.82 -12.96
C PRO A 70 -16.53 -11.49 -13.16
N VAL A 71 -15.61 -10.86 -13.89
CA VAL A 71 -14.28 -11.40 -14.19
C VAL A 71 -13.28 -11.24 -13.04
N ILE A 72 -13.55 -10.35 -12.08
CA ILE A 72 -12.65 -10.11 -10.96
C ILE A 72 -12.64 -11.33 -10.03
N GLU A 73 -11.44 -11.81 -9.74
CA GLU A 73 -11.19 -12.81 -8.69
C GLU A 73 -10.45 -12.17 -7.50
N PRO A 74 -10.64 -12.68 -6.27
CA PRO A 74 -9.91 -12.16 -5.13
C PRO A 74 -8.44 -12.57 -5.19
N MET A 75 -7.53 -11.73 -4.70
CA MET A 75 -6.10 -12.04 -4.63
C MET A 75 -5.82 -13.29 -3.78
N LEU A 76 -6.59 -13.48 -2.71
CA LEU A 76 -6.52 -14.63 -1.84
C LEU A 76 -7.91 -15.24 -1.69
N ASP A 77 -8.08 -16.47 -2.13
CA ASP A 77 -9.27 -17.25 -1.81
C ASP A 77 -8.94 -18.20 -0.64
N VAL A 78 -8.93 -17.64 0.55
CA VAL A 78 -8.65 -18.40 1.79
C VAL A 78 -9.76 -19.46 1.96
N ASP A 79 -9.38 -20.71 1.90
CA ASP A 79 -10.25 -21.90 2.01
C ASP A 79 -11.27 -22.12 0.84
N GLY A 80 -11.12 -21.44 -0.28
CA GLY A 80 -12.06 -21.53 -1.40
C GLY A 80 -13.46 -21.01 -1.06
N ASP A 81 -13.60 -20.23 -0.01
CA ASP A 81 -14.89 -19.76 0.51
C ASP A 81 -15.38 -18.52 -0.23
N VAL A 82 -14.47 -17.68 -0.71
CA VAL A 82 -14.83 -16.47 -1.47
C VAL A 82 -15.35 -16.88 -2.85
N ALA A 83 -14.67 -17.84 -3.53
CA ALA A 83 -15.10 -18.38 -4.79
C ALA A 83 -16.46 -19.12 -4.68
N LYS A 84 -16.77 -19.71 -3.52
CA LYS A 84 -18.07 -20.34 -3.22
C LYS A 84 -19.16 -19.33 -2.85
N GLY A 85 -18.88 -18.04 -2.94
CA GLY A 85 -19.86 -17.00 -2.70
C GLY A 85 -20.33 -16.89 -1.24
N LYS A 86 -19.53 -17.35 -0.26
CA LYS A 86 -19.84 -17.12 1.16
C LYS A 86 -19.73 -15.63 1.46
N PRO A 87 -20.85 -14.93 1.70
CA PRO A 87 -20.84 -13.51 1.93
C PRO A 87 -20.13 -13.19 3.24
N GLY A 88 -19.41 -12.09 3.27
CA GLY A 88 -18.95 -11.47 4.51
C GLY A 88 -17.47 -11.68 4.88
N ARG A 89 -16.74 -12.57 4.20
CA ARG A 89 -15.31 -12.81 4.52
C ARG A 89 -14.33 -11.88 3.81
N LEU A 90 -14.78 -11.21 2.76
CA LEU A 90 -14.01 -10.25 2.00
C LEU A 90 -14.84 -8.99 1.78
N LYS A 91 -14.28 -7.86 2.17
CA LYS A 91 -14.77 -6.54 1.83
C LYS A 91 -13.76 -5.82 0.98
N VAL A 92 -14.20 -4.81 0.24
CA VAL A 92 -13.33 -3.98 -0.60
C VAL A 92 -13.46 -2.53 -0.16
N LEU A 93 -12.32 -1.92 0.14
CA LEU A 93 -12.23 -0.46 0.28
C LEU A 93 -11.94 0.13 -1.10
N LEU A 94 -12.85 0.95 -1.58
CA LEU A 94 -12.71 1.74 -2.80
C LEU A 94 -12.31 3.16 -2.43
N VAL A 95 -11.14 3.60 -2.84
CA VAL A 95 -10.66 4.98 -2.66
C VAL A 95 -10.74 5.70 -4.00
N LYS A 96 -11.68 6.63 -4.14
CA LYS A 96 -11.73 7.53 -5.30
C LYS A 96 -10.72 8.63 -5.13
N MET A 97 -9.79 8.73 -6.07
CA MET A 97 -8.71 9.69 -6.06
C MET A 97 -8.68 10.47 -7.38
N ARG A 98 -8.27 11.70 -7.29
CA ARG A 98 -7.93 12.56 -8.43
C ARG A 98 -6.43 12.77 -8.43
N ILE A 99 -5.80 12.53 -9.56
CA ILE A 99 -4.36 12.68 -9.76
C ILE A 99 -4.15 13.70 -10.86
N LYS A 100 -3.42 14.78 -10.57
CA LYS A 100 -3.12 15.84 -11.53
C LYS A 100 -1.63 16.02 -11.68
N ASN A 101 -1.15 16.00 -12.91
CA ASN A 101 0.24 16.37 -13.19
C ASN A 101 0.35 17.90 -13.24
N SER A 102 0.98 18.49 -12.24
CA SER A 102 1.26 19.92 -12.13
C SER A 102 2.68 20.30 -12.56
N SER A 103 3.44 19.34 -13.11
CA SER A 103 4.79 19.56 -13.64
C SER A 103 4.76 19.88 -15.13
N GLU A 104 5.92 20.28 -15.68
CA GLU A 104 6.09 20.59 -17.11
C GLU A 104 6.39 19.35 -17.97
N HIS A 105 6.56 18.17 -17.36
CA HIS A 105 6.92 16.93 -18.04
C HIS A 105 5.88 15.84 -17.77
N THR A 106 5.77 14.86 -18.69
CA THR A 106 4.94 13.68 -18.46
C THR A 106 5.41 12.95 -17.20
N GLN A 107 4.48 12.66 -16.28
CA GLN A 107 4.72 11.87 -15.08
C GLN A 107 4.34 10.40 -15.34
N TYR A 108 5.24 9.50 -14.96
CA TYR A 108 4.99 8.06 -14.99
C TYR A 108 4.80 7.58 -13.57
N LEU A 109 3.60 7.13 -13.26
CA LEU A 109 3.19 6.78 -11.91
C LEU A 109 2.88 5.29 -11.83
N ASN A 110 3.46 4.61 -10.87
CA ASN A 110 3.06 3.25 -10.50
C ASN A 110 2.05 3.34 -9.35
N LEU A 111 0.77 3.15 -9.63
CA LEU A 111 -0.26 3.24 -8.60
C LEU A 111 -0.25 2.06 -7.62
N ALA A 112 0.43 0.95 -7.96
CA ALA A 112 0.66 -0.14 -7.02
C ALA A 112 1.52 0.25 -5.80
N ASP A 113 2.25 1.37 -5.87
CA ASP A 113 3.03 1.91 -4.76
C ASP A 113 2.15 2.64 -3.72
N ILE A 114 0.88 2.88 -4.05
CA ILE A 114 -0.09 3.46 -3.11
C ILE A 114 -0.70 2.33 -2.29
N VAL A 115 -0.39 2.33 -1.00
CA VAL A 115 -0.88 1.32 -0.04
C VAL A 115 -1.85 1.96 0.94
N ILE A 116 -2.81 1.17 1.43
CA ILE A 116 -3.61 1.58 2.58
C ILE A 116 -2.95 1.15 3.88
N LYS A 117 -3.14 1.93 4.91
CA LYS A 117 -2.64 1.64 6.25
C LYS A 117 -3.67 2.00 7.31
N SER A 118 -3.75 1.16 8.33
CA SER A 118 -4.39 1.43 9.61
C SER A 118 -3.45 1.00 10.74
N PRO A 119 -3.70 1.29 12.01
CA PRO A 119 -2.81 0.88 13.10
C PRO A 119 -2.52 -0.61 13.18
N ALA A 120 -3.41 -1.47 12.67
CA ALA A 120 -3.29 -2.92 12.77
C ALA A 120 -3.27 -3.62 11.40
N TYR A 121 -3.32 -2.89 10.29
CA TYR A 121 -3.46 -3.49 8.97
C TYR A 121 -2.85 -2.60 7.88
N SER A 122 -2.21 -3.23 6.90
CA SER A 122 -1.82 -2.56 5.66
C SER A 122 -2.02 -3.52 4.49
N ASN A 123 -2.42 -2.99 3.35
CA ASN A 123 -2.54 -3.77 2.13
C ASN A 123 -2.14 -2.96 0.89
N ALA A 124 -1.68 -3.68 -0.12
CA ALA A 124 -1.38 -3.15 -1.43
C ALA A 124 -2.65 -3.03 -2.28
N LEU A 125 -2.55 -2.28 -3.37
CA LEU A 125 -3.57 -2.18 -4.40
C LEU A 125 -3.86 -3.55 -5.02
N SER A 126 -5.15 -3.91 -5.16
CA SER A 126 -5.57 -5.03 -6.00
C SER A 126 -5.47 -4.60 -7.47
N THR A 127 -4.34 -4.94 -8.11
CA THR A 127 -4.01 -4.44 -9.45
C THR A 127 -4.98 -4.93 -10.52
N GLU A 128 -5.41 -6.18 -10.43
CA GLU A 128 -6.39 -6.76 -11.36
C GLU A 128 -7.75 -6.07 -11.23
N MET A 129 -8.25 -5.93 -10.00
CA MET A 129 -9.48 -5.20 -9.72
C MET A 129 -9.38 -3.73 -10.13
N PHE A 130 -8.20 -3.12 -9.96
CA PHE A 130 -7.94 -1.74 -10.38
C PHE A 130 -8.07 -1.58 -11.89
N CYS A 131 -7.48 -2.48 -12.68
CA CYS A 131 -7.55 -2.44 -14.13
C CYS A 131 -9.01 -2.57 -14.61
N GLU A 132 -9.76 -3.51 -14.06
CA GLU A 132 -11.16 -3.73 -14.41
C GLU A 132 -12.07 -2.53 -14.04
N ILE A 133 -11.95 -2.01 -12.82
CA ILE A 133 -12.79 -0.91 -12.35
C ILE A 133 -12.52 0.40 -13.12
N ASN A 134 -11.28 0.63 -13.52
CA ASN A 134 -10.90 1.87 -14.23
C ASN A 134 -10.87 1.69 -15.75
N HIS A 135 -11.13 0.49 -16.29
CA HIS A 135 -11.09 0.16 -17.71
C HIS A 135 -9.75 0.48 -18.36
N ILE A 136 -8.66 0.09 -17.71
CA ILE A 136 -7.29 0.30 -18.15
C ILE A 136 -6.50 -1.00 -18.06
N GLU A 137 -5.42 -1.12 -18.84
CA GLU A 137 -4.64 -2.36 -18.94
C GLU A 137 -3.52 -2.47 -17.90
N SER A 138 -3.22 -1.40 -17.17
CA SER A 138 -2.08 -1.36 -16.24
C SER A 138 -2.29 -0.35 -15.13
N CYS A 139 -1.72 -0.64 -13.94
CA CYS A 139 -1.59 0.34 -12.85
C CYS A 139 -0.47 1.38 -13.07
N MET A 140 0.27 1.28 -14.18
CA MET A 140 1.22 2.30 -14.62
C MET A 140 0.51 3.37 -15.44
N LEU A 141 0.48 4.61 -14.95
CA LEU A 141 -0.14 5.75 -15.66
C LEU A 141 0.92 6.71 -16.19
N ALA A 142 0.76 7.12 -17.45
CA ALA A 142 1.49 8.25 -18.02
C ALA A 142 0.55 9.46 -18.10
N ILE A 143 0.84 10.51 -17.33
CA ILE A 143 -0.01 11.69 -17.23
C ILE A 143 0.74 12.89 -17.83
N ALA A 144 0.22 13.45 -18.91
CA ALA A 144 0.81 14.62 -19.55
C ALA A 144 0.71 15.87 -18.66
N PRO A 145 1.54 16.92 -18.88
CA PRO A 145 1.49 18.16 -18.13
C PRO A 145 0.09 18.78 -18.09
N GLY A 146 -0.35 19.20 -16.91
CA GLY A 146 -1.66 19.81 -16.69
C GLY A 146 -2.86 18.88 -16.74
N VAL A 147 -2.67 17.61 -17.14
CA VAL A 147 -3.76 16.62 -17.21
C VAL A 147 -4.14 16.12 -15.82
N GLU A 148 -5.43 15.90 -15.64
CA GLU A 148 -6.04 15.36 -14.44
C GLU A 148 -6.76 14.06 -14.77
N VAL A 149 -6.54 13.02 -13.96
CA VAL A 149 -7.11 11.68 -14.14
C VAL A 149 -7.82 11.26 -12.85
N PRO A 150 -9.13 10.98 -12.90
CA PRO A 150 -9.82 10.32 -11.78
C PRO A 150 -9.53 8.81 -11.83
N VAL A 151 -9.24 8.23 -10.66
CA VAL A 151 -9.04 6.78 -10.51
C VAL A 151 -9.78 6.27 -9.28
N THR A 152 -10.15 4.99 -9.31
CA THR A 152 -10.66 4.28 -8.15
C THR A 152 -9.65 3.20 -7.76
N LEU A 153 -9.12 3.29 -6.55
CA LEU A 153 -8.13 2.38 -6.00
C LEU A 153 -8.83 1.34 -5.11
N PRO A 154 -8.91 0.07 -5.53
CA PRO A 154 -9.50 -1.00 -4.73
C PRO A 154 -8.46 -1.68 -3.83
N TYR A 155 -8.86 -1.94 -2.60
CA TYR A 155 -8.07 -2.66 -1.60
C TYR A 155 -8.91 -3.75 -0.96
N GLU A 156 -8.41 -4.97 -0.98
CA GLU A 156 -9.08 -6.13 -0.40
C GLU A 156 -8.88 -6.17 1.11
N LEU A 157 -9.96 -6.34 1.87
CA LEU A 157 -9.98 -6.39 3.32
C LEU A 157 -10.48 -7.77 3.75
N TYR A 158 -9.55 -8.68 4.03
CA TYR A 158 -9.87 -10.06 4.42
C TYR A 158 -10.22 -10.16 5.90
N GLU A 159 -11.32 -10.85 6.24
CA GLU A 159 -11.76 -11.09 7.62
C GLU A 159 -10.63 -11.64 8.50
N ILE A 160 -9.85 -12.61 7.98
CA ILE A 160 -8.73 -13.23 8.69
C ILE A 160 -7.67 -12.24 9.18
N SER A 161 -7.59 -11.06 8.58
CA SER A 161 -6.61 -10.01 8.92
C SER A 161 -7.09 -9.09 10.06
N PHE A 162 -8.30 -9.30 10.56
CA PHE A 162 -8.92 -8.44 11.57
C PHE A 162 -9.47 -9.28 12.72
N SER A 163 -9.71 -8.68 13.88
CA SER A 163 -10.61 -9.27 14.87
C SER A 163 -12.06 -9.14 14.38
N ASP A 164 -12.94 -10.04 14.81
CA ASP A 164 -14.37 -10.03 14.45
C ASP A 164 -15.03 -8.67 14.70
N ALA A 165 -14.66 -8.00 15.78
CA ALA A 165 -15.18 -6.69 16.12
C ALA A 165 -14.71 -5.62 15.12
N HIS A 166 -13.43 -5.63 14.76
CA HIS A 166 -12.88 -4.69 13.79
C HIS A 166 -13.42 -4.94 12.38
N PHE A 167 -13.56 -6.21 11.97
CA PHE A 167 -14.09 -6.51 10.64
C PHE A 167 -15.56 -6.12 10.46
N ARG A 168 -16.36 -6.24 11.51
CA ARG A 168 -17.76 -5.74 11.49
C ARG A 168 -17.81 -4.22 11.37
N ASP A 169 -16.90 -3.53 12.04
CA ASP A 169 -16.88 -2.07 12.17
C ASP A 169 -15.80 -1.38 11.33
N LEU A 170 -15.40 -1.99 10.19
CA LEU A 170 -14.34 -1.47 9.31
C LEU A 170 -14.52 0.01 8.92
N GLN A 171 -15.77 0.46 8.79
CA GLN A 171 -16.07 1.86 8.47
C GLN A 171 -15.61 2.85 9.55
N LYS A 172 -15.37 2.38 10.76
CA LYS A 172 -14.89 3.19 11.89
C LYS A 172 -13.36 3.21 11.99
N LEU A 173 -12.66 2.35 11.24
CA LEU A 173 -11.21 2.31 11.24
C LEU A 173 -10.63 3.49 10.47
N PRO A 174 -9.61 4.18 11.00
CA PRO A 174 -8.90 5.23 10.29
C PRO A 174 -7.96 4.57 9.26
N PHE A 175 -8.35 4.57 8.00
CA PHE A 175 -7.46 4.23 6.89
C PHE A 175 -6.77 5.49 6.35
N SER A 176 -5.47 5.38 6.06
CA SER A 176 -4.64 6.43 5.46
C SER A 176 -3.78 5.85 4.34
#